data_e184fbf6f8c6e7220c7d5855f8a8192c
#
_entry.id   e184fbf6f8c6e7220c7d5855f8a8192c
#
_cell.length_a   1.000
_cell.length_b   1.000
_cell.length_c   1.000
_cell.angle_alpha   90.00
_cell.angle_beta   90.00
_cell.angle_gamma   90.00
#
_symmetry.space_group_name_H-M   'P 1'
#
loop_
_entity.id
_entity.type
_entity.pdbx_description
1 polymer ?
#
loop_
_entity_poly.entity_id
_entity_poly.type
_entity_poly.pdbx_seq_one_letter_code
_entity_poly.pdbx_strand_id
1 'polypeptide(L)'
;MTAREATRGAGAILITGGSSWVGEQVALVLAAAGVTARLWLAPGAVTPPVVRAGWAHGERADAWNYASLRGRGRGVQLLLHCVGSLQTDASRGLSAQQLNLAAARNVINMAVQDGVPQFLLLSSAGAPWLPRDYLAAKRAAEQFLARSGMRQAIVRAPLAFEKGGRPFLFRFLSALAWLPLLGNGSPMPRLQLARGVAQLALQLLREEVDTSGPVGSHRGRIYRGRDLRRLARDAPEPLRALRPAPEPEEEALPFGWNPP
;
A
#
# COMPACT_ATOMS: atom_id res chain seq x y z
N MET A 1 1.94 -20.48 22.69
CA MET A 1 2.37 -19.20 22.08
C MET A 1 2.68 -18.24 23.21
N THR A 2 3.96 -18.00 23.50
CA THR A 2 4.38 -17.17 24.64
C THR A 2 4.19 -15.69 24.32
N ALA A 3 3.94 -14.86 25.36
CA ALA A 3 3.80 -13.39 25.22
C ALA A 3 5.00 -12.73 24.48
N ARG A 4 6.16 -13.37 24.46
CA ARG A 4 7.37 -12.95 23.73
C ARG A 4 7.27 -13.17 22.22
N GLU A 5 6.50 -14.15 21.74
CA GLU A 5 6.27 -14.37 20.30
C GLU A 5 5.24 -13.37 19.74
N ALA A 6 4.22 -13.02 20.52
CA ALA A 6 3.26 -11.98 20.15
C ALA A 6 3.90 -10.57 20.04
N THR A 7 4.96 -10.30 20.83
CA THR A 7 5.66 -9.00 20.80
C THR A 7 6.63 -8.88 19.63
N ARG A 8 7.10 -9.98 19.04
CA ARG A 8 8.00 -9.97 17.86
C ARG A 8 7.32 -9.50 16.57
N GLY A 9 5.99 -9.53 16.49
CA GLY A 9 5.23 -9.07 15.33
C GLY A 9 4.69 -7.65 15.44
N ALA A 10 4.67 -7.06 16.64
CA ALA A 10 4.10 -5.73 16.84
C ALA A 10 5.03 -4.65 16.27
N GLY A 11 4.57 -3.96 15.20
CA GLY A 11 5.33 -2.86 14.59
C GLY A 11 6.37 -3.27 13.56
N ALA A 12 6.53 -4.56 13.25
CA ALA A 12 7.46 -5.01 12.21
C ALA A 12 7.11 -4.46 10.81
N ILE A 13 5.82 -4.20 10.53
CA ILE A 13 5.34 -3.58 9.30
C ILE A 13 4.85 -2.17 9.58
N LEU A 14 5.37 -1.22 8.80
CA LEU A 14 4.86 0.15 8.73
C LEU A 14 4.12 0.34 7.40
N ILE A 15 2.85 0.76 7.45
CA ILE A 15 2.03 1.07 6.28
C ILE A 15 1.81 2.56 6.21
N THR A 16 2.34 3.23 5.19
CA THR A 16 2.01 4.63 4.90
C THR A 16 0.75 4.72 4.07
N GLY A 17 -0.07 5.74 4.29
CA GLY A 17 -1.41 5.80 3.68
C GLY A 17 -2.40 4.85 4.35
N GLY A 18 -2.24 4.63 5.66
CA GLY A 18 -3.10 3.77 6.47
C GLY A 18 -4.55 4.26 6.59
N SER A 19 -4.82 5.53 6.29
CA SER A 19 -6.19 6.08 6.16
C SER A 19 -6.81 5.79 4.79
N SER A 20 -6.04 5.27 3.82
CA SER A 20 -6.60 4.84 2.55
C SER A 20 -7.29 3.48 2.67
N TRP A 21 -8.28 3.25 1.80
CA TRP A 21 -8.97 1.96 1.76
C TRP A 21 -7.98 0.78 1.62
N VAL A 22 -6.95 0.89 0.77
CA VAL A 22 -5.97 -0.19 0.57
C VAL A 22 -5.16 -0.43 1.84
N GLY A 23 -4.65 0.63 2.48
CA GLY A 23 -3.85 0.52 3.70
C GLY A 23 -4.61 -0.15 4.83
N GLU A 24 -5.89 0.24 5.03
CA GLU A 24 -6.76 -0.37 6.03
C GLU A 24 -7.04 -1.84 5.75
N GLN A 25 -7.42 -2.19 4.52
CA GLN A 25 -7.73 -3.58 4.18
C GLN A 25 -6.50 -4.49 4.25
N VAL A 26 -5.33 -3.99 3.86
CA VAL A 26 -4.07 -4.72 4.07
C VAL A 26 -3.82 -4.97 5.55
N ALA A 27 -4.02 -3.97 6.41
CA ALA A 27 -3.86 -4.13 7.85
C ALA A 27 -4.83 -5.15 8.45
N LEU A 28 -6.08 -5.21 7.96
CA LEU A 28 -7.07 -6.23 8.38
C LEU A 28 -6.64 -7.65 8.01
N VAL A 29 -6.06 -7.84 6.83
CA VAL A 29 -5.52 -9.15 6.40
C VAL A 29 -4.29 -9.53 7.21
N LEU A 30 -3.39 -8.58 7.50
CA LEU A 30 -2.22 -8.81 8.34
C LEU A 30 -2.62 -9.17 9.77
N ALA A 31 -3.60 -8.48 10.33
CA ALA A 31 -4.15 -8.79 11.66
C ALA A 31 -4.76 -10.19 11.71
N ALA A 32 -5.45 -10.64 10.64
CA ALA A 32 -5.94 -12.01 10.54
C ALA A 32 -4.82 -13.07 10.50
N ALA A 33 -3.62 -12.65 10.05
CA ALA A 33 -2.40 -13.48 10.08
C ALA A 33 -1.64 -13.37 11.42
N GLY A 34 -2.17 -12.65 12.42
CA GLY A 34 -1.50 -12.42 13.71
C GLY A 34 -0.39 -11.35 13.68
N VAL A 35 -0.34 -10.52 12.66
CA VAL A 35 0.65 -9.45 12.52
C VAL A 35 0.00 -8.09 12.74
N THR A 36 0.42 -7.38 13.80
CA THR A 36 -0.06 -6.03 14.12
C THR A 36 0.80 -5.00 13.38
N ALA A 37 0.20 -4.28 12.42
CA ALA A 37 0.86 -3.24 11.64
C ALA A 37 0.81 -1.88 12.33
N ARG A 38 1.81 -1.02 12.06
CA ARG A 38 1.76 0.42 12.32
C ARG A 38 1.21 1.12 11.08
N LEU A 39 0.22 1.99 11.26
CA LEU A 39 -0.45 2.73 10.19
C LEU A 39 -0.15 4.21 10.30
N TRP A 40 0.45 4.81 9.28
CA TRP A 40 0.51 6.25 9.19
C TRP A 40 -0.78 6.80 8.60
N LEU A 41 -1.45 7.59 9.42
CA LEU A 41 -2.68 8.29 9.09
C LEU A 41 -2.33 9.71 8.67
N ALA A 42 -2.94 10.19 7.59
CA ALA A 42 -2.77 11.58 7.20
C ALA A 42 -3.24 12.55 8.32
N PRO A 43 -2.65 13.74 8.45
CA PRO A 43 -3.17 14.77 9.33
C PRO A 43 -4.65 15.04 9.05
N GLY A 44 -5.50 15.11 10.07
CA GLY A 44 -6.93 15.31 9.92
C GLY A 44 -7.75 14.08 9.49
N ALA A 45 -7.14 13.00 9.01
CA ALA A 45 -7.89 11.81 8.61
C ALA A 45 -8.66 11.17 9.78
N VAL A 46 -9.82 10.60 9.49
CA VAL A 46 -10.57 9.79 10.46
C VAL A 46 -9.76 8.56 10.85
N THR A 47 -9.78 8.19 12.12
CA THR A 47 -9.10 6.98 12.60
C THR A 47 -9.82 5.75 12.05
N PRO A 48 -9.13 4.88 11.27
CA PRO A 48 -9.76 3.72 10.65
C PRO A 48 -10.31 2.72 11.68
N PRO A 49 -11.37 1.97 11.35
CA PRO A 49 -11.94 0.92 12.21
C PRO A 49 -10.91 -0.10 12.70
N VAL A 50 -9.94 -0.48 11.87
CA VAL A 50 -8.86 -1.42 12.24
C VAL A 50 -8.01 -0.92 13.42
N VAL A 51 -7.79 0.39 13.51
CA VAL A 51 -7.07 1.03 14.62
C VAL A 51 -7.97 1.15 15.85
N ARG A 52 -9.23 1.55 15.67
CA ARG A 52 -10.21 1.64 16.78
C ARG A 52 -10.47 0.28 17.43
N ALA A 53 -10.41 -0.80 16.66
CA ALA A 53 -10.56 -2.17 17.15
C ALA A 53 -9.28 -2.73 17.81
N GLY A 54 -8.17 -1.99 17.84
CA GLY A 54 -6.91 -2.43 18.42
C GLY A 54 -6.14 -3.45 17.57
N TRP A 55 -6.52 -3.65 16.31
CA TRP A 55 -5.87 -4.60 15.40
C TRP A 55 -4.67 -4.01 14.65
N ALA A 56 -4.50 -2.71 14.72
CA ALA A 56 -3.34 -1.98 14.22
C ALA A 56 -3.05 -0.76 15.09
N HIS A 57 -1.80 -0.28 15.07
CA HIS A 57 -1.41 0.94 15.76
C HIS A 57 -1.44 2.13 14.81
N GLY A 58 -2.26 3.13 15.09
CA GLY A 58 -2.36 4.35 14.27
C GLY A 58 -1.43 5.45 14.77
N GLU A 59 -0.66 6.06 13.87
CA GLU A 59 0.18 7.23 14.14
C GLU A 59 -0.10 8.33 13.12
N ARG A 60 -0.23 9.58 13.57
CA ARG A 60 -0.34 10.73 12.65
C ARG A 60 1.02 11.03 12.04
N ALA A 61 1.10 11.07 10.70
CA ALA A 61 2.31 11.41 9.98
C ALA A 61 1.98 12.05 8.62
N ASP A 62 2.71 13.11 8.29
CA ASP A 62 2.59 13.80 7.01
C ASP A 62 3.70 13.33 6.07
N ALA A 63 3.35 12.52 5.07
CA ALA A 63 4.30 11.99 4.08
C ALA A 63 4.92 13.09 3.20
N TRP A 64 4.33 14.26 3.13
CA TRP A 64 4.86 15.40 2.37
C TRP A 64 5.80 16.28 3.18
N ASN A 65 5.79 16.18 4.52
CA ASN A 65 6.69 16.89 5.42
C ASN A 65 7.80 15.98 5.91
N TYR A 66 8.95 15.98 5.21
CA TYR A 66 10.08 15.12 5.54
C TYR A 66 10.58 15.28 6.99
N ALA A 67 10.56 16.50 7.54
CA ALA A 67 11.03 16.73 8.90
C ALA A 67 10.20 15.95 9.95
N SER A 68 8.90 15.76 9.68
CA SER A 68 8.00 15.03 10.58
C SER A 68 8.21 13.50 10.53
N LEU A 69 8.96 12.99 9.55
CA LEU A 69 9.15 11.55 9.33
C LEU A 69 10.39 10.98 10.02
N ARG A 70 11.36 11.81 10.38
CA ARG A 70 12.66 11.39 10.92
C ARG A 70 12.53 10.48 12.13
N GLY A 71 13.24 9.35 12.11
CA GLY A 71 13.27 8.38 13.21
C GLY A 71 12.04 7.46 13.30
N ARG A 72 11.01 7.69 12.49
CA ARG A 72 9.75 6.93 12.57
C ARG A 72 9.82 5.55 11.90
N GLY A 73 10.86 5.29 11.10
CA GLY A 73 11.14 3.99 10.50
C GLY A 73 11.96 3.06 11.40
N ARG A 74 12.47 3.54 12.53
CA ARG A 74 13.33 2.73 13.42
C ARG A 74 12.61 1.50 13.95
N GLY A 75 13.26 0.34 13.86
CA GLY A 75 12.71 -0.94 14.29
C GLY A 75 11.69 -1.55 13.34
N VAL A 76 11.39 -0.89 12.20
CA VAL A 76 10.54 -1.41 11.14
C VAL A 76 11.36 -2.38 10.28
N GLN A 77 10.82 -3.57 10.01
CA GLN A 77 11.44 -4.57 9.13
C GLN A 77 10.96 -4.43 7.69
N LEU A 78 9.71 -4.05 7.49
CA LEU A 78 9.12 -3.83 6.16
C LEU A 78 8.30 -2.56 6.15
N LEU A 79 8.60 -1.64 5.22
CA LEU A 79 7.78 -0.47 4.96
C LEU A 79 6.94 -0.70 3.70
N LEU A 80 5.61 -0.66 3.84
CA LEU A 80 4.66 -0.68 2.73
C LEU A 80 4.17 0.74 2.44
N HIS A 81 4.50 1.27 1.26
CA HIS A 81 4.08 2.60 0.84
C HIS A 81 2.85 2.56 -0.05
N CYS A 82 1.69 2.97 0.49
CA CYS A 82 0.40 3.02 -0.20
C CYS A 82 -0.06 4.42 -0.59
N VAL A 83 0.72 5.46 -0.28
CA VAL A 83 0.35 6.85 -0.60
C VAL A 83 0.39 7.10 -2.10
N GLY A 84 -0.60 7.84 -2.59
CA GLY A 84 -0.68 8.29 -3.99
C GLY A 84 -2.11 8.51 -4.44
N SER A 85 -2.33 9.44 -5.36
CA SER A 85 -3.64 9.80 -5.90
C SER A 85 -3.64 9.95 -7.41
N LEU A 86 -4.77 9.58 -8.02
CA LEU A 86 -5.11 9.93 -9.40
C LEU A 86 -5.70 11.34 -9.50
N GLN A 87 -6.35 11.80 -8.42
CA GLN A 87 -6.95 13.12 -8.37
C GLN A 87 -5.89 14.15 -8.09
N THR A 88 -5.87 15.20 -8.89
CA THR A 88 -4.98 16.35 -8.76
C THR A 88 -5.81 17.62 -8.64
N ASP A 89 -5.31 18.60 -7.92
CA ASP A 89 -5.92 19.92 -7.80
C ASP A 89 -4.84 20.99 -7.98
N ALA A 90 -4.77 21.56 -9.18
CA ALA A 90 -3.77 22.55 -9.52
C ALA A 90 -3.93 23.84 -8.70
N SER A 91 -5.16 24.20 -8.32
CA SER A 91 -5.45 25.39 -7.51
C SER A 91 -4.86 25.32 -6.11
N ARG A 92 -4.70 24.09 -5.59
CA ARG A 92 -4.09 23.79 -4.28
C ARG A 92 -2.63 23.32 -4.39
N GLY A 93 -2.01 23.37 -5.57
CA GLY A 93 -0.66 22.86 -5.79
C GLY A 93 -0.56 21.33 -5.74
N LEU A 94 -1.69 20.60 -5.74
CA LEU A 94 -1.73 19.15 -5.65
C LEU A 94 -1.53 18.51 -7.02
N SER A 95 -0.31 18.54 -7.51
CA SER A 95 0.08 17.89 -8.78
C SER A 95 0.30 16.39 -8.60
N ALA A 96 0.28 15.62 -9.70
CA ALA A 96 0.64 14.21 -9.69
C ALA A 96 2.06 13.99 -9.15
N GLN A 97 2.99 14.89 -9.44
CA GLN A 97 4.36 14.87 -8.90
C GLN A 97 4.37 15.03 -7.38
N GLN A 98 3.65 16.02 -6.86
CA GLN A 98 3.55 16.25 -5.41
C GLN A 98 2.91 15.05 -4.70
N LEU A 99 1.77 14.59 -5.19
CA LEU A 99 0.99 13.55 -4.51
C LEU A 99 1.63 12.16 -4.58
N ASN A 100 2.36 11.85 -5.64
CA ASN A 100 2.88 10.50 -5.85
C ASN A 100 4.39 10.39 -5.72
N LEU A 101 5.16 11.34 -6.26
CA LEU A 101 6.62 11.27 -6.23
C LEU A 101 7.21 11.90 -4.97
N ALA A 102 6.78 13.12 -4.58
CA ALA A 102 7.38 13.80 -3.43
C ALA A 102 7.14 13.01 -2.13
N ALA A 103 5.90 12.53 -1.90
CA ALA A 103 5.59 11.69 -0.76
C ALA A 103 6.45 10.41 -0.74
N ALA A 104 6.55 9.71 -1.90
CA ALA A 104 7.37 8.50 -1.98
C ALA A 104 8.85 8.78 -1.70
N ARG A 105 9.42 9.86 -2.26
CA ARG A 105 10.82 10.27 -2.00
C ARG A 105 11.09 10.54 -0.54
N ASN A 106 10.21 11.26 0.13
CA ASN A 106 10.34 11.56 1.56
C ASN A 106 10.35 10.26 2.39
N VAL A 107 9.42 9.37 2.11
CA VAL A 107 9.31 8.09 2.85
C VAL A 107 10.50 7.17 2.55
N ILE A 108 10.97 7.09 1.29
CA ILE A 108 12.15 6.32 0.93
C ILE A 108 13.40 6.86 1.63
N ASN A 109 13.62 8.18 1.61
CA ASN A 109 14.75 8.81 2.29
C ASN A 109 14.73 8.54 3.80
N MET A 110 13.57 8.64 4.43
CA MET A 110 13.40 8.29 5.84
C MET A 110 13.73 6.81 6.07
N ALA A 111 13.21 5.91 5.25
CA ALA A 111 13.46 4.48 5.38
C ALA A 111 14.95 4.13 5.27
N VAL A 112 15.69 4.76 4.34
CA VAL A 112 17.14 4.61 4.22
C VAL A 112 17.86 5.11 5.47
N GLN A 113 17.51 6.32 5.95
CA GLN A 113 18.17 6.92 7.12
C GLN A 113 17.89 6.16 8.43
N ASP A 114 16.70 5.60 8.57
CA ASP A 114 16.30 4.86 9.76
C ASP A 114 16.69 3.38 9.71
N GLY A 115 17.35 2.94 8.62
CA GLY A 115 17.85 1.57 8.45
C GLY A 115 16.75 0.53 8.23
N VAL A 116 15.61 0.91 7.62
CA VAL A 116 14.55 -0.04 7.26
C VAL A 116 15.08 -1.02 6.21
N PRO A 117 15.10 -2.33 6.46
CA PRO A 117 15.76 -3.27 5.56
C PRO A 117 15.01 -3.53 4.27
N GLN A 118 13.67 -3.41 4.27
CA GLN A 118 12.84 -3.76 3.12
C GLN A 118 11.77 -2.71 2.82
N PHE A 119 11.52 -2.48 1.53
CA PHE A 119 10.53 -1.52 1.05
C PHE A 119 9.60 -2.15 0.02
N LEU A 120 8.30 -2.09 0.24
CA LEU A 120 7.26 -2.51 -0.69
C LEU A 120 6.50 -1.28 -1.20
N LEU A 121 6.68 -0.97 -2.49
CA LEU A 121 6.05 0.19 -3.13
C LEU A 121 4.77 -0.23 -3.87
N LEU A 122 3.64 0.35 -3.48
CA LEU A 122 2.41 0.24 -4.26
C LEU A 122 2.42 1.29 -5.39
N SER A 123 2.72 0.82 -6.58
CA SER A 123 2.69 1.58 -7.83
C SER A 123 1.45 1.22 -8.65
N SER A 124 1.36 1.73 -9.88
CA SER A 124 0.22 1.51 -10.78
C SER A 124 0.63 0.75 -12.03
N ALA A 125 -0.20 -0.18 -12.47
CA ALA A 125 -0.11 -0.72 -13.82
C ALA A 125 -0.44 0.40 -14.83
N GLY A 126 0.22 0.38 -15.99
CA GLY A 126 -0.12 1.27 -17.09
C GLY A 126 -1.45 0.88 -17.71
N ALA A 127 -2.26 1.89 -18.04
CA ALA A 127 -3.47 1.72 -18.82
C ALA A 127 -3.70 2.97 -19.69
N PRO A 128 -4.29 2.82 -20.90
CA PRO A 128 -4.46 3.94 -21.85
C PRO A 128 -5.28 5.12 -21.32
N TRP A 129 -6.19 4.85 -20.37
CA TRP A 129 -7.07 5.85 -19.76
C TRP A 129 -6.49 6.53 -18.51
N LEU A 130 -5.30 6.12 -18.06
CA LEU A 130 -4.65 6.77 -16.92
C LEU A 130 -3.90 8.03 -17.36
N PRO A 131 -3.95 9.11 -16.56
CA PRO A 131 -3.19 10.33 -16.83
C PRO A 131 -1.68 10.04 -16.98
N ARG A 132 -1.06 10.62 -18.00
CA ARG A 132 0.38 10.41 -18.29
C ARG A 132 1.28 10.93 -17.19
N ASP A 133 0.95 12.07 -16.61
CA ASP A 133 1.67 12.69 -15.49
C ASP A 133 1.62 11.84 -14.22
N TYR A 134 0.47 11.23 -13.91
CA TYR A 134 0.34 10.26 -12.83
C TYR A 134 1.25 9.04 -13.03
N LEU A 135 1.22 8.45 -14.22
CA LEU A 135 2.07 7.30 -14.53
C LEU A 135 3.55 7.68 -14.50
N ALA A 136 3.91 8.86 -15.02
CA ALA A 136 5.28 9.36 -14.98
C ALA A 136 5.76 9.55 -13.53
N ALA A 137 4.93 10.13 -12.65
CA ALA A 137 5.25 10.29 -11.23
C ALA A 137 5.45 8.94 -10.52
N LYS A 138 4.59 7.95 -10.79
CA LYS A 138 4.74 6.59 -10.24
C LYS A 138 6.03 5.91 -10.73
N ARG A 139 6.38 6.04 -12.04
CA ARG A 139 7.62 5.48 -12.56
C ARG A 139 8.86 6.18 -12.01
N ALA A 140 8.81 7.49 -11.82
CA ALA A 140 9.88 8.23 -11.18
C ALA A 140 10.09 7.79 -9.71
N ALA A 141 9.01 7.49 -8.97
CA ALA A 141 9.10 6.92 -7.62
C ALA A 141 9.73 5.51 -7.62
N GLU A 142 9.36 4.64 -8.58
CA GLU A 142 10.00 3.32 -8.75
C GLU A 142 11.50 3.45 -9.03
N GLN A 143 11.90 4.37 -9.91
CA GLN A 143 13.31 4.63 -10.24
C GLN A 143 14.08 5.20 -9.04
N PHE A 144 13.45 6.09 -8.26
CA PHE A 144 14.06 6.63 -7.05
C PHE A 144 14.31 5.54 -6.01
N LEU A 145 13.33 4.66 -5.78
CA LEU A 145 13.48 3.50 -4.91
C LEU A 145 14.58 2.55 -5.40
N ALA A 146 14.66 2.30 -6.72
CA ALA A 146 15.70 1.43 -7.29
C ALA A 146 17.12 1.95 -7.02
N ARG A 147 17.31 3.27 -6.95
CA ARG A 147 18.61 3.91 -6.67
C ARG A 147 18.96 3.96 -5.17
N SER A 148 18.01 3.70 -4.29
CA SER A 148 18.23 3.79 -2.84
C SER A 148 19.11 2.68 -2.26
N GLY A 149 19.35 1.62 -3.01
CA GLY A 149 20.11 0.44 -2.54
C GLY A 149 19.35 -0.50 -1.61
N MET A 150 18.10 -0.15 -1.22
CA MET A 150 17.27 -0.98 -0.35
C MET A 150 16.82 -2.27 -1.03
N ARG A 151 16.58 -3.31 -0.23
CA ARG A 151 15.80 -4.47 -0.71
C ARG A 151 14.37 -4.01 -1.01
N GLN A 152 13.89 -4.25 -2.22
CA GLN A 152 12.65 -3.67 -2.67
C GLN A 152 11.78 -4.64 -3.45
N ALA A 153 10.47 -4.50 -3.29
CA ALA A 153 9.46 -5.08 -4.15
C ALA A 153 8.51 -3.97 -4.64
N ILE A 154 8.09 -4.06 -5.89
CA ILE A 154 7.19 -3.08 -6.51
C ILE A 154 5.92 -3.80 -6.93
N VAL A 155 4.79 -3.36 -6.45
CA VAL A 155 3.47 -3.81 -6.88
C VAL A 155 2.92 -2.82 -7.89
N ARG A 156 2.86 -3.18 -9.16
CA ARG A 156 2.13 -2.43 -10.18
C ARG A 156 0.67 -2.88 -10.17
N ALA A 157 -0.10 -2.26 -9.27
CA ALA A 157 -1.52 -2.58 -9.08
C ALA A 157 -2.34 -2.22 -10.33
N PRO A 158 -3.19 -3.12 -10.83
CA PRO A 158 -4.21 -2.75 -11.82
C PRO A 158 -5.29 -1.88 -11.17
N LEU A 159 -6.21 -1.34 -11.98
CA LEU A 159 -7.35 -0.62 -11.46
C LEU A 159 -8.16 -1.52 -10.50
N ALA A 160 -8.36 -1.03 -9.28
CA ALA A 160 -9.12 -1.74 -8.27
C ALA A 160 -10.55 -1.18 -8.18
N PHE A 161 -11.54 -2.07 -8.15
CA PHE A 161 -12.96 -1.72 -8.07
C PHE A 161 -13.66 -2.39 -6.90
N GLU A 162 -14.73 -1.79 -6.42
CA GLU A 162 -15.56 -2.34 -5.36
C GLU A 162 -16.60 -3.30 -5.94
N LYS A 163 -16.79 -4.46 -5.29
CA LYS A 163 -17.87 -5.37 -5.66
C LYS A 163 -19.21 -4.74 -5.28
N GLY A 164 -19.99 -4.34 -6.26
CA GLY A 164 -21.31 -3.73 -6.05
C GLY A 164 -21.55 -2.43 -6.81
N GLY A 165 -20.50 -1.72 -7.27
CA GLY A 165 -20.61 -0.54 -8.09
C GLY A 165 -20.67 -0.88 -9.59
N ARG A 166 -21.70 -0.44 -10.31
CA ARG A 166 -21.94 -0.56 -11.76
C ARG A 166 -21.43 -1.88 -12.38
N PRO A 167 -22.11 -3.01 -12.15
CA PRO A 167 -21.57 -4.35 -12.44
C PRO A 167 -21.36 -4.63 -13.92
N PHE A 168 -22.10 -3.98 -14.82
CA PHE A 168 -22.09 -4.31 -16.24
C PHE A 168 -20.80 -3.87 -16.95
N LEU A 169 -20.35 -2.64 -16.74
CA LEU A 169 -19.14 -2.13 -17.38
C LEU A 169 -17.88 -2.86 -16.89
N PHE A 170 -17.80 -3.16 -15.59
CA PHE A 170 -16.67 -3.89 -15.02
C PHE A 170 -16.69 -5.37 -15.36
N ARG A 171 -17.85 -6.00 -15.53
CA ARG A 171 -17.94 -7.37 -16.05
C ARG A 171 -17.51 -7.45 -17.51
N PHE A 172 -17.84 -6.46 -18.32
CA PHE A 172 -17.41 -6.36 -19.71
C PHE A 172 -15.88 -6.11 -19.79
N LEU A 173 -15.33 -5.21 -19.02
CA LEU A 173 -13.89 -4.95 -18.93
C LEU A 173 -13.12 -6.15 -18.35
N SER A 174 -13.72 -6.90 -17.44
CA SER A 174 -13.10 -8.12 -16.90
C SER A 174 -13.22 -9.31 -17.87
N ALA A 175 -14.25 -9.36 -18.72
CA ALA A 175 -14.33 -10.32 -19.82
C ALA A 175 -13.28 -10.01 -20.90
N LEU A 176 -12.96 -8.73 -21.16
CA LEU A 176 -11.85 -8.32 -22.03
C LEU A 176 -10.46 -8.71 -21.44
N ALA A 177 -10.40 -9.01 -20.14
CA ALA A 177 -9.19 -9.54 -19.48
C ALA A 177 -8.75 -10.90 -19.99
N TRP A 178 -9.58 -11.57 -20.78
CA TRP A 178 -9.26 -12.82 -21.46
C TRP A 178 -8.30 -12.64 -22.63
N LEU A 179 -8.18 -11.41 -23.15
CA LEU A 179 -7.17 -11.10 -24.16
C LEU A 179 -5.77 -11.13 -23.50
N PRO A 180 -4.82 -11.89 -24.06
CA PRO A 180 -3.48 -12.06 -23.47
C PRO A 180 -2.70 -10.76 -23.30
N LEU A 181 -3.01 -9.73 -24.09
CA LEU A 181 -2.42 -8.38 -23.98
C LEU A 181 -2.90 -7.60 -22.73
N LEU A 182 -4.10 -7.90 -22.19
CA LEU A 182 -4.69 -7.17 -21.07
C LEU A 182 -4.51 -7.86 -19.72
N GLY A 183 -4.02 -9.09 -19.69
CA GLY A 183 -3.98 -9.94 -18.50
C GLY A 183 -3.21 -9.39 -17.29
N ASN A 184 -2.23 -8.50 -17.50
CA ASN A 184 -1.49 -7.85 -16.41
C ASN A 184 -2.12 -6.53 -15.95
N GLY A 185 -2.95 -5.88 -16.76
CA GLY A 185 -3.63 -4.63 -16.48
C GLY A 185 -5.13 -4.79 -16.20
N SER A 186 -5.67 -6.02 -16.26
CA SER A 186 -7.10 -6.25 -16.06
C SER A 186 -7.54 -5.82 -14.65
N PRO A 187 -8.65 -5.06 -14.53
CA PRO A 187 -9.19 -4.63 -13.27
C PRO A 187 -9.39 -5.79 -12.29
N MET A 188 -9.21 -5.54 -10.99
CA MET A 188 -9.42 -6.54 -9.94
C MET A 188 -10.25 -5.97 -8.78
N PRO A 189 -10.98 -6.83 -8.03
CA PRO A 189 -11.65 -6.40 -6.80
C PRO A 189 -10.65 -5.82 -5.80
N ARG A 190 -11.02 -4.72 -5.15
CA ARG A 190 -10.19 -4.07 -4.12
C ARG A 190 -9.71 -5.05 -3.06
N LEU A 191 -10.61 -5.88 -2.54
CA LEU A 191 -10.28 -6.88 -1.53
C LEU A 191 -9.21 -7.88 -2.02
N GLN A 192 -9.29 -8.29 -3.30
CA GLN A 192 -8.29 -9.18 -3.89
C GLN A 192 -6.92 -8.51 -4.00
N LEU A 193 -6.89 -7.20 -4.33
CA LEU A 193 -5.66 -6.41 -4.31
C LEU A 193 -5.05 -6.39 -2.91
N ALA A 194 -5.84 -6.04 -1.90
CA ALA A 194 -5.37 -5.95 -0.51
C ALA A 194 -4.84 -7.29 0.00
N ARG A 195 -5.54 -8.40 -0.27
CA ARG A 195 -5.08 -9.76 0.07
C ARG A 195 -3.76 -10.10 -0.61
N GLY A 196 -3.62 -9.80 -1.91
CA GLY A 196 -2.37 -10.05 -2.63
C GLY A 196 -1.19 -9.25 -2.09
N VAL A 197 -1.40 -7.97 -1.76
CA VAL A 197 -0.38 -7.10 -1.17
C VAL A 197 0.00 -7.55 0.24
N ALA A 198 -0.98 -7.91 1.07
CA ALA A 198 -0.73 -8.40 2.43
C ALA A 198 0.06 -9.72 2.41
N GLN A 199 -0.32 -10.66 1.54
CA GLN A 199 0.39 -11.94 1.40
C GLN A 199 1.84 -11.73 0.95
N LEU A 200 2.07 -10.81 0.01
CA LEU A 200 3.44 -10.44 -0.39
C LEU A 200 4.22 -9.87 0.80
N ALA A 201 3.61 -8.98 1.58
CA ALA A 201 4.25 -8.43 2.78
C ALA A 201 4.61 -9.52 3.80
N LEU A 202 3.73 -10.50 4.02
CA LEU A 202 4.00 -11.65 4.89
C LEU A 202 5.15 -12.52 4.36
N GLN A 203 5.25 -12.73 3.04
CA GLN A 203 6.35 -13.48 2.43
C GLN A 203 7.68 -12.75 2.62
N LEU A 204 7.70 -11.44 2.35
CA LEU A 204 8.90 -10.62 2.53
C LEU A 204 9.41 -10.62 3.97
N LEU A 205 8.52 -10.56 4.96
CA LEU A 205 8.90 -10.67 6.37
C LEU A 205 9.51 -12.03 6.72
N ARG A 206 8.96 -13.11 6.19
CA ARG A 206 9.48 -14.47 6.43
C ARG A 206 10.88 -14.67 5.84
N GLU A 207 11.14 -14.10 4.67
CA GLU A 207 12.44 -14.19 4.00
C GLU A 207 13.56 -13.44 4.73
N GLU A 208 13.23 -12.42 5.50
CA GLU A 208 14.23 -11.74 6.34
C GLU A 208 14.67 -12.62 7.52
N VAL A 209 13.80 -13.48 8.01
CA VAL A 209 14.12 -14.43 9.09
C VAL A 209 15.04 -15.56 8.59
N ASP A 210 14.97 -15.89 7.29
CA ASP A 210 15.82 -16.92 6.67
C ASP A 210 16.99 -16.28 5.90
N THR A 211 17.91 -15.66 6.64
CA THR A 211 19.11 -14.99 6.10
C THR A 211 20.17 -15.95 5.56
N SER A 212 19.96 -17.27 5.64
CA SER A 212 20.89 -18.30 5.15
C SER A 212 20.75 -18.61 3.65
N GLY A 213 19.70 -18.08 2.99
CA GLY A 213 19.49 -18.22 1.55
C GLY A 213 20.24 -17.18 0.71
N PRO A 214 20.44 -17.42 -0.61
CA PRO A 214 21.12 -16.46 -1.47
C PRO A 214 20.36 -15.13 -1.48
N VAL A 215 21.04 -14.08 -1.04
CA VAL A 215 20.55 -12.68 -1.09
C VAL A 215 20.22 -12.34 -2.53
N GLY A 216 18.93 -12.33 -2.91
CA GLY A 216 18.63 -11.89 -4.26
C GLY A 216 17.28 -12.15 -4.89
N SER A 217 16.40 -13.00 -4.36
CA SER A 217 15.19 -13.39 -5.09
C SER A 217 14.14 -12.28 -5.28
N HIS A 218 14.10 -11.27 -4.41
CA HIS A 218 13.13 -10.17 -4.48
C HIS A 218 13.73 -8.79 -4.73
N ARG A 219 15.03 -8.66 -4.93
CA ARG A 219 15.67 -7.36 -5.21
C ARG A 219 15.17 -6.81 -6.55
N GLY A 220 14.29 -5.80 -6.50
CA GLY A 220 13.75 -5.15 -7.69
C GLY A 220 12.64 -5.91 -8.41
N ARG A 221 12.05 -6.95 -7.81
CA ARG A 221 10.96 -7.71 -8.45
C ARG A 221 9.68 -6.88 -8.55
N ILE A 222 9.11 -6.89 -9.76
CA ILE A 222 7.83 -6.22 -10.06
C ILE A 222 6.71 -7.25 -10.08
N TYR A 223 5.75 -7.08 -9.19
CA TYR A 223 4.53 -7.88 -9.10
C TYR A 223 3.39 -7.20 -9.85
N ARG A 224 2.68 -7.95 -10.66
CA ARG A 224 1.58 -7.47 -11.50
C ARG A 224 0.27 -8.15 -11.15
N GLY A 225 -0.81 -7.80 -11.85
CA GLY A 225 -2.14 -8.33 -11.57
C GLY A 225 -2.25 -9.85 -11.48
N ARG A 226 -1.51 -10.60 -12.30
CA ARG A 226 -1.47 -12.08 -12.24
C ARG A 226 -0.82 -12.58 -10.95
N ASP A 227 0.31 -11.98 -10.56
CA ASP A 227 1.03 -12.35 -9.34
C ASP A 227 0.15 -12.07 -8.12
N LEU A 228 -0.50 -10.90 -8.09
CA LEU A 228 -1.41 -10.50 -7.01
C LEU A 228 -2.62 -11.42 -6.88
N ARG A 229 -3.20 -11.87 -8.01
CA ARG A 229 -4.29 -12.84 -7.99
C ARG A 229 -3.87 -14.18 -7.41
N ARG A 230 -2.66 -14.64 -7.73
CA ARG A 230 -2.09 -15.86 -7.16
C ARG A 230 -1.87 -15.69 -5.66
N LEU A 231 -1.17 -14.64 -5.24
CA LEU A 231 -0.92 -14.34 -3.82
C LEU A 231 -2.21 -14.20 -3.01
N ALA A 232 -3.24 -13.57 -3.58
CA ALA A 232 -4.52 -13.40 -2.90
C ALA A 232 -5.27 -14.71 -2.60
N ARG A 233 -4.96 -15.81 -3.28
CA ARG A 233 -5.57 -17.13 -2.98
C ARG A 233 -5.05 -17.69 -1.68
N ASP A 234 -3.76 -17.48 -1.41
CA ASP A 234 -3.06 -18.01 -0.25
C ASP A 234 -3.16 -17.07 0.98
N ALA A 235 -3.71 -15.86 0.77
CA ALA A 235 -3.85 -14.87 1.82
C ALA A 235 -5.02 -15.20 2.77
N PRO A 236 -4.88 -14.96 4.08
CA PRO A 236 -5.99 -15.07 5.01
C PRO A 236 -7.16 -14.16 4.63
N GLU A 237 -8.37 -14.54 5.05
CA GLU A 237 -9.52 -13.62 4.97
C GLU A 237 -9.31 -12.47 5.95
N PRO A 238 -9.63 -11.23 5.56
CA PRO A 238 -9.52 -10.08 6.45
C PRO A 238 -10.45 -10.23 7.66
N LEU A 239 -10.03 -9.75 8.81
CA LEU A 239 -10.91 -9.61 9.94
C LEU A 239 -12.11 -8.74 9.52
N ARG A 240 -13.32 -9.17 9.87
CA ARG A 240 -14.52 -8.37 9.63
C ARG A 240 -14.51 -7.22 10.64
N ALA A 241 -13.98 -6.07 10.24
CA ALA A 241 -14.29 -4.84 10.95
C ALA A 241 -15.83 -4.71 10.99
N LEU A 242 -16.38 -4.49 12.17
CA LEU A 242 -17.79 -4.09 12.31
C LEU A 242 -17.98 -2.95 11.30
N ARG A 243 -18.87 -3.16 10.31
CA ARG A 243 -19.10 -2.17 9.26
C ARG A 243 -19.33 -0.83 9.94
N PRO A 244 -18.51 0.20 9.67
CA PRO A 244 -18.94 1.54 10.01
C PRO A 244 -20.27 1.79 9.29
N ALA A 245 -21.16 2.54 9.94
CA ALA A 245 -22.33 3.09 9.27
C ALA A 245 -21.87 3.76 7.96
N PRO A 246 -22.67 3.73 6.88
CA PRO A 246 -22.30 4.41 5.64
C PRO A 246 -21.95 5.86 6.00
N GLU A 247 -20.70 6.23 5.77
CA GLU A 247 -20.28 7.62 5.91
C GLU A 247 -21.09 8.42 4.89
N PRO A 248 -21.63 9.60 5.27
CA PRO A 248 -22.21 10.52 4.30
C PRO A 248 -21.13 10.74 3.23
N GLU A 249 -21.55 10.80 1.96
CA GLU A 249 -20.71 11.10 0.82
C GLU A 249 -20.17 12.54 0.93
N GLU A 250 -19.28 12.79 1.87
CA GLU A 250 -18.40 13.93 1.79
C GLU A 250 -17.43 13.67 0.64
N GLU A 251 -17.34 14.58 -0.30
CA GLU A 251 -16.34 14.60 -1.36
C GLU A 251 -14.97 14.42 -0.74
N ALA A 252 -14.55 13.18 -0.62
CA ALA A 252 -13.32 12.82 0.05
C ALA A 252 -12.15 13.38 -0.75
N LEU A 253 -11.56 14.43 -0.23
CA LEU A 253 -10.24 14.87 -0.67
C LEU A 253 -9.31 13.65 -0.69
N PRO A 254 -8.40 13.57 -1.68
CA PRO A 254 -7.51 12.42 -1.81
C PRO A 254 -6.86 12.12 -0.46
N PHE A 255 -7.09 10.91 0.06
CA PHE A 255 -6.50 10.40 1.29
C PHE A 255 -6.92 11.07 2.62
N GLY A 256 -8.10 11.72 2.68
CA GLY A 256 -8.55 12.35 3.94
C GLY A 256 -7.66 13.51 4.40
N TRP A 257 -6.92 14.15 3.48
CA TRP A 257 -6.15 15.35 3.76
C TRP A 257 -7.05 16.58 3.62
N ASN A 258 -7.34 17.24 4.75
CA ASN A 258 -7.89 18.59 4.80
C ASN A 258 -6.72 19.55 5.01
N PRO A 259 -6.46 20.50 4.10
CA PRO A 259 -5.51 21.58 4.36
C PRO A 259 -6.04 22.46 5.50
N PRO A 260 -5.14 23.08 6.29
CA PRO A 260 -5.52 24.03 7.32
C PRO A 260 -6.24 25.25 6.76
#